data_b54b12a2815ed19ee2293dade42d2c59
#
_entry.id   b54b12a2815ed19ee2293dade42d2c59
#
_cell.length_a   1.000
_cell.length_b   1.000
_cell.length_c   1.000
_cell.angle_alpha   90.00
_cell.angle_beta   90.00
_cell.angle_gamma   90.00
#
_symmetry.space_group_name_H-M   'P 1'
#
loop_
_entity.id
_entity.type
_entity.pdbx_description
1 polymer ?
#
loop_
_entity_poly.entity_id
_entity_poly.type
_entity_poly.pdbx_seq_one_letter_code
_entity_poly.pdbx_strand_id
1 'polypeptide(L)'
;MPVEPEVIPLTDRDSSDVVTASRSARRARRRRRLLLFVALPLTVALVLAGGAAVAVRRVQSTLDAKIDRFADPAAAIPASERPARVPSSGPTPAVNLLVFGSDSRISAGDPGQWEAGAQRTDAIMLVHLPADRSGAYVVSIPRDSWVDIPGHGKAKINAAFSWGGPALAVRTVEQLTGVRIDHLVVTDFTGFAKITDLLGGVRITVPKATGMGNSHARITAGTHTMDGATALAYVRERYTLPGGDFDRVKRQQNWIRAVLRKASGVGLAEDPQRLYAVLDAVAGSVATDRGFSIEAMRDLLLSLHGAGPGATHFLTVPVTGTGWSPDHQQSIVLLDTPAAAGLWTAIRTDHVDAWLAAAKYPTLGAVVR
;
A
#
# COMPACT_ATOMS: atom_id res chain seq x y z
N MET A 1 -109.44 -13.12 -43.99
CA MET A 1 -108.58 -12.02 -43.40
C MET A 1 -107.29 -12.65 -43.02
N PRO A 2 -106.17 -12.30 -43.67
CA PRO A 2 -104.84 -12.78 -43.32
C PRO A 2 -104.23 -11.88 -42.25
N VAL A 3 -103.61 -12.52 -41.26
CA VAL A 3 -102.83 -11.86 -40.19
C VAL A 3 -101.44 -11.64 -40.69
N GLU A 4 -100.96 -10.38 -40.69
CA GLU A 4 -99.60 -10.00 -40.99
C GLU A 4 -98.66 -10.40 -39.84
N PRO A 5 -97.41 -10.84 -40.12
CA PRO A 5 -96.41 -11.11 -39.07
C PRO A 5 -95.71 -9.81 -38.65
N GLU A 6 -95.62 -9.62 -37.37
CA GLU A 6 -94.96 -8.52 -36.69
C GLU A 6 -93.40 -8.67 -36.83
N VAL A 7 -92.71 -7.71 -37.38
CA VAL A 7 -91.25 -7.68 -37.53
C VAL A 7 -90.67 -7.00 -36.31
N ILE A 8 -89.95 -7.76 -35.50
CA ILE A 8 -89.16 -7.23 -34.36
C ILE A 8 -87.82 -6.70 -34.85
N PRO A 9 -87.42 -5.45 -34.59
CA PRO A 9 -86.15 -4.93 -34.98
C PRO A 9 -85.03 -5.46 -34.05
N LEU A 10 -84.05 -6.16 -34.62
CA LEU A 10 -82.82 -6.52 -33.95
C LEU A 10 -81.98 -5.24 -33.71
N THR A 11 -81.86 -4.85 -32.44
CA THR A 11 -81.00 -3.73 -32.02
C THR A 11 -79.58 -4.13 -32.16
N ASP A 12 -78.83 -3.40 -33.05
CA ASP A 12 -77.47 -3.50 -33.37
C ASP A 12 -76.62 -2.88 -32.21
N ARG A 13 -76.56 -3.61 -31.09
CA ARG A 13 -75.90 -3.10 -29.86
C ARG A 13 -74.70 -3.90 -29.35
N ASP A 14 -74.17 -4.90 -30.07
CA ASP A 14 -73.17 -5.80 -29.47
C ASP A 14 -71.83 -5.95 -30.20
N SER A 15 -71.63 -5.27 -31.34
CA SER A 15 -70.35 -5.41 -32.11
C SER A 15 -69.27 -4.47 -31.69
N SER A 16 -69.56 -3.29 -31.13
CA SER A 16 -68.56 -2.29 -30.73
C SER A 16 -67.88 -2.61 -29.41
N ASP A 17 -68.59 -3.24 -28.45
CA ASP A 17 -68.04 -3.55 -27.13
C ASP A 17 -67.06 -4.74 -27.16
N VAL A 18 -67.35 -5.75 -28.01
CA VAL A 18 -66.45 -6.92 -28.18
C VAL A 18 -65.13 -6.55 -28.83
N VAL A 19 -65.12 -5.59 -29.78
CA VAL A 19 -63.89 -5.13 -30.46
C VAL A 19 -63.07 -4.29 -29.54
N THR A 20 -63.64 -3.45 -28.70
CA THR A 20 -62.89 -2.62 -27.71
C THR A 20 -62.33 -3.48 -26.58
N ALA A 21 -63.04 -4.47 -26.07
CA ALA A 21 -62.56 -5.42 -25.06
C ALA A 21 -61.37 -6.26 -25.58
N SER A 22 -61.42 -6.70 -26.83
CA SER A 22 -60.30 -7.47 -27.44
C SER A 22 -59.02 -6.65 -27.66
N ARG A 23 -59.16 -5.36 -27.99
CA ARG A 23 -58.01 -4.44 -28.16
C ARG A 23 -57.35 -4.10 -26.81
N SER A 24 -58.11 -3.88 -25.77
CA SER A 24 -57.60 -3.62 -24.42
C SER A 24 -56.86 -4.85 -23.84
N ALA A 25 -57.40 -6.05 -24.03
CA ALA A 25 -56.77 -7.29 -23.61
C ALA A 25 -55.44 -7.56 -24.36
N ARG A 26 -55.38 -7.28 -25.66
CA ARG A 26 -54.14 -7.39 -26.45
C ARG A 26 -53.07 -6.36 -26.03
N ARG A 27 -53.46 -5.12 -25.71
CA ARG A 27 -52.55 -4.08 -25.17
C ARG A 27 -52.03 -4.46 -23.79
N ALA A 28 -52.88 -5.01 -22.90
CA ALA A 28 -52.49 -5.47 -21.59
C ALA A 28 -51.49 -6.65 -21.67
N ARG A 29 -51.75 -7.64 -22.55
CA ARG A 29 -50.81 -8.76 -22.80
C ARG A 29 -49.49 -8.30 -23.39
N ARG A 30 -49.51 -7.32 -24.31
CA ARG A 30 -48.27 -6.74 -24.89
C ARG A 30 -47.49 -5.95 -23.88
N ARG A 31 -48.11 -5.14 -23.02
CA ARG A 31 -47.48 -4.44 -21.90
C ARG A 31 -46.88 -5.44 -20.89
N ARG A 32 -47.62 -6.49 -20.54
CA ARG A 32 -47.14 -7.52 -19.61
C ARG A 32 -45.93 -8.28 -20.18
N ARG A 33 -45.93 -8.60 -21.47
CA ARG A 33 -44.78 -9.20 -22.15
C ARG A 33 -43.60 -8.22 -22.20
N LEU A 34 -43.84 -6.96 -22.52
CA LEU A 34 -42.77 -5.93 -22.53
C LEU A 34 -42.15 -5.74 -21.13
N LEU A 35 -42.98 -5.70 -20.09
CA LEU A 35 -42.53 -5.64 -18.71
C LEU A 35 -41.70 -6.88 -18.32
N LEU A 36 -42.11 -8.08 -18.75
CA LEU A 36 -41.34 -9.30 -18.50
C LEU A 36 -40.00 -9.30 -19.25
N PHE A 37 -39.98 -8.81 -20.49
CA PHE A 37 -38.71 -8.69 -21.28
C PHE A 37 -37.75 -7.67 -20.73
N VAL A 38 -38.18 -6.66 -19.98
CA VAL A 38 -37.34 -5.67 -19.32
C VAL A 38 -37.04 -6.05 -17.87
N ALA A 39 -38.06 -6.49 -17.12
CA ALA A 39 -37.89 -6.83 -15.71
C ALA A 39 -37.03 -8.07 -15.47
N LEU A 40 -37.15 -9.10 -16.31
CA LEU A 40 -36.38 -10.34 -16.14
C LEU A 40 -34.85 -10.10 -16.32
N PRO A 41 -34.36 -9.49 -17.42
CA PRO A 41 -32.91 -9.20 -17.54
C PRO A 41 -32.40 -8.21 -16.48
N LEU A 42 -33.22 -7.25 -16.06
CA LEU A 42 -32.87 -6.34 -14.97
C LEU A 42 -32.73 -7.09 -13.64
N THR A 43 -33.67 -7.98 -13.32
CA THR A 43 -33.56 -8.83 -12.12
C THR A 43 -32.36 -9.74 -12.16
N VAL A 44 -32.09 -10.38 -13.32
CA VAL A 44 -30.88 -11.21 -13.51
C VAL A 44 -29.61 -10.36 -13.34
N ALA A 45 -29.56 -9.17 -13.93
CA ALA A 45 -28.44 -8.26 -13.78
C ALA A 45 -28.21 -7.84 -12.32
N LEU A 46 -29.30 -7.54 -11.57
CA LEU A 46 -29.24 -7.21 -10.14
C LEU A 46 -28.77 -8.41 -9.30
N VAL A 47 -29.23 -9.61 -9.60
CA VAL A 47 -28.80 -10.84 -8.90
C VAL A 47 -27.32 -11.12 -9.19
N LEU A 48 -26.88 -10.97 -10.45
CA LEU A 48 -25.48 -11.14 -10.81
C LEU A 48 -24.59 -10.07 -10.16
N ALA A 49 -25.01 -8.81 -10.17
CA ALA A 49 -24.31 -7.72 -9.51
C ALA A 49 -24.24 -7.93 -7.99
N GLY A 50 -25.34 -8.35 -7.37
CA GLY A 50 -25.38 -8.70 -5.94
C GLY A 50 -24.49 -9.89 -5.61
N GLY A 51 -24.50 -10.94 -6.43
CA GLY A 51 -23.62 -12.11 -6.31
C GLY A 51 -22.13 -11.73 -6.44
N ALA A 52 -21.82 -10.91 -7.43
CA ALA A 52 -20.45 -10.39 -7.62
C ALA A 52 -19.99 -9.54 -6.42
N ALA A 53 -20.85 -8.65 -5.91
CA ALA A 53 -20.55 -7.85 -4.73
C ALA A 53 -20.28 -8.70 -3.48
N VAL A 54 -21.08 -9.77 -3.27
CA VAL A 54 -20.88 -10.72 -2.18
C VAL A 54 -19.56 -11.50 -2.36
N ALA A 55 -19.26 -11.93 -3.57
CA ALA A 55 -18.00 -12.63 -3.87
C ALA A 55 -16.79 -11.72 -3.60
N VAL A 56 -16.81 -10.47 -4.06
CA VAL A 56 -15.76 -9.49 -3.79
C VAL A 56 -15.60 -9.27 -2.29
N ARG A 57 -16.69 -9.07 -1.55
CA ARG A 57 -16.63 -8.90 -0.08
C ARG A 57 -16.05 -10.12 0.63
N ARG A 58 -16.39 -11.34 0.20
CA ARG A 58 -15.81 -12.57 0.76
C ARG A 58 -14.31 -12.67 0.50
N VAL A 59 -13.89 -12.35 -0.72
CA VAL A 59 -12.46 -12.30 -1.07
C VAL A 59 -11.73 -11.28 -0.19
N GLN A 60 -12.26 -10.07 -0.06
CA GLN A 60 -11.69 -9.03 0.79
C GLN A 60 -11.59 -9.46 2.25
N SER A 61 -12.66 -10.01 2.81
CA SER A 61 -12.63 -10.49 4.21
C SER A 61 -11.63 -11.64 4.43
N THR A 62 -11.46 -12.52 3.44
CA THR A 62 -10.47 -13.60 3.50
C THR A 62 -9.04 -13.06 3.47
N LEU A 63 -8.77 -12.05 2.64
CA LEU A 63 -7.48 -11.38 2.58
C LEU A 63 -7.20 -10.59 3.86
N ASP A 64 -8.19 -9.85 4.35
CA ASP A 64 -8.09 -9.05 5.57
C ASP A 64 -7.80 -9.91 6.80
N ALA A 65 -8.37 -11.11 6.86
CA ALA A 65 -8.12 -12.09 7.92
C ALA A 65 -6.68 -12.68 7.92
N LYS A 66 -5.94 -12.54 6.81
CA LYS A 66 -4.53 -12.97 6.71
C LYS A 66 -3.54 -11.92 7.19
N ILE A 67 -3.98 -10.66 7.28
CA ILE A 67 -3.12 -9.56 7.72
C ILE A 67 -3.03 -9.60 9.23
N ASP A 68 -1.83 -9.66 9.76
CA ASP A 68 -1.62 -9.48 11.20
C ASP A 68 -1.96 -8.05 11.59
N ARG A 69 -2.83 -7.88 12.61
CA ARG A 69 -3.36 -6.58 13.01
C ARG A 69 -2.90 -6.21 14.42
N PHE A 70 -2.28 -5.06 14.55
CA PHE A 70 -2.04 -4.44 15.85
C PHE A 70 -2.99 -3.26 16.11
N ALA A 71 -3.10 -2.87 17.38
CA ALA A 71 -3.86 -1.69 17.76
C ALA A 71 -3.31 -0.45 17.02
N ASP A 72 -4.19 0.48 16.64
CA ASP A 72 -3.75 1.71 15.99
C ASP A 72 -2.72 2.43 16.86
N PRO A 73 -1.45 2.55 16.42
CA PRO A 73 -0.40 3.21 17.19
C PRO A 73 -0.75 4.67 17.47
N ALA A 74 -1.49 5.29 16.57
CA ALA A 74 -1.93 6.66 16.66
C ALA A 74 -2.92 6.89 17.81
N ALA A 75 -3.73 5.90 18.14
CA ALA A 75 -4.68 5.97 19.25
C ALA A 75 -3.99 5.97 20.63
N ALA A 76 -2.77 5.44 20.70
CA ALA A 76 -1.96 5.43 21.94
C ALA A 76 -1.15 6.73 22.14
N ILE A 77 -1.13 7.62 21.16
CA ILE A 77 -0.38 8.90 21.22
C ILE A 77 -1.38 10.02 21.48
N PRO A 78 -1.19 10.85 22.53
CA PRO A 78 -2.04 12.01 22.78
C PRO A 78 -2.15 12.90 21.53
N ALA A 79 -3.34 13.33 21.18
CA ALA A 79 -3.56 14.15 19.97
C ALA A 79 -2.74 15.45 19.98
N SER A 80 -2.46 16.01 21.16
CA SER A 80 -1.62 17.21 21.34
C SER A 80 -0.14 16.97 21.03
N GLU A 81 0.32 15.72 21.03
CA GLU A 81 1.71 15.36 20.74
C GLU A 81 1.92 14.96 19.28
N ARG A 82 0.84 14.78 18.54
CA ARG A 82 0.90 14.43 17.13
C ARG A 82 0.97 15.68 16.25
N PRO A 83 1.76 15.65 15.17
CA PRO A 83 1.78 16.72 14.19
C PRO A 83 0.37 17.02 13.65
N ALA A 84 0.07 18.31 13.46
CA ALA A 84 -1.17 18.71 12.81
C ALA A 84 -1.21 18.15 11.37
N ARG A 85 -2.40 17.72 10.94
CA ARG A 85 -2.61 17.37 9.54
C ARG A 85 -2.66 18.66 8.72
N VAL A 86 -1.75 18.80 7.77
CA VAL A 86 -1.79 19.92 6.83
C VAL A 86 -2.77 19.57 5.70
N PRO A 87 -3.74 20.44 5.41
CA PRO A 87 -4.63 20.23 4.27
C PRO A 87 -3.81 20.16 2.97
N SER A 88 -4.03 19.11 2.18
CA SER A 88 -3.48 18.99 0.84
C SER A 88 -4.45 19.59 -0.18
N SER A 89 -3.92 20.15 -1.26
CA SER A 89 -4.70 20.80 -2.32
C SER A 89 -5.21 19.84 -3.40
N GLY A 90 -4.94 18.54 -3.28
CA GLY A 90 -5.33 17.52 -4.26
C GLY A 90 -6.73 16.95 -4.06
N PRO A 91 -7.19 16.09 -4.98
CA PRO A 91 -8.52 15.48 -4.95
C PRO A 91 -8.71 14.50 -3.79
N THR A 92 -7.64 13.99 -3.23
CA THR A 92 -7.62 13.08 -2.07
C THR A 92 -6.58 13.55 -1.07
N PRO A 93 -6.71 13.26 0.22
CA PRO A 93 -5.64 13.58 1.18
C PRO A 93 -4.32 12.92 0.81
N ALA A 94 -3.19 13.60 1.01
CA ALA A 94 -1.89 12.97 1.01
C ALA A 94 -1.82 11.90 2.10
N VAL A 95 -1.07 10.82 1.86
CA VAL A 95 -0.96 9.68 2.80
C VAL A 95 0.51 9.44 3.13
N ASN A 96 0.80 9.32 4.42
CA ASN A 96 2.12 9.01 4.93
C ASN A 96 2.12 7.63 5.60
N LEU A 97 2.84 6.68 5.00
CA LEU A 97 3.01 5.34 5.55
C LEU A 97 4.39 5.25 6.20
N LEU A 98 4.45 4.73 7.42
CA LEU A 98 5.71 4.32 8.03
C LEU A 98 5.89 2.83 7.82
N VAL A 99 6.98 2.43 7.14
CA VAL A 99 7.24 1.04 6.79
C VAL A 99 8.49 0.56 7.51
N PHE A 100 8.35 -0.52 8.27
CA PHE A 100 9.45 -1.21 8.93
C PHE A 100 9.72 -2.56 8.31
N GLY A 101 11.00 -2.84 8.04
CA GLY A 101 11.51 -4.18 7.78
C GLY A 101 12.14 -4.75 9.05
N SER A 102 11.67 -5.90 9.52
CA SER A 102 12.17 -6.56 10.73
C SER A 102 12.78 -7.92 10.40
N ASP A 103 13.75 -8.35 11.22
CA ASP A 103 14.35 -9.68 11.13
C ASP A 103 13.59 -10.73 11.94
N SER A 104 12.69 -10.31 12.81
CA SER A 104 11.84 -11.21 13.59
C SER A 104 10.43 -11.26 13.00
N ARG A 105 9.87 -12.47 12.96
CA ARG A 105 8.43 -12.62 12.75
C ARG A 105 7.74 -11.90 13.89
N ILE A 106 7.18 -10.78 13.58
CA ILE A 106 6.24 -10.16 14.48
C ILE A 106 5.05 -11.11 14.49
N SER A 107 4.85 -11.83 15.58
CA SER A 107 3.54 -12.27 15.98
C SER A 107 2.77 -10.99 16.32
N ALA A 108 2.52 -10.18 15.31
CA ALA A 108 2.12 -8.79 15.44
C ALA A 108 0.67 -8.67 15.93
N GLY A 109 -0.03 -9.77 16.01
CA GLY A 109 -1.41 -9.79 16.46
C GLY A 109 -1.59 -9.67 17.97
N ASP A 110 -0.56 -9.91 18.77
CA ASP A 110 -0.67 -9.90 20.23
C ASP A 110 0.31 -8.91 20.86
N PRO A 111 -0.17 -7.73 21.29
CA PRO A 111 0.64 -6.78 22.06
C PRO A 111 1.22 -7.38 23.36
N GLY A 112 0.62 -8.45 23.90
CA GLY A 112 1.09 -9.16 25.07
C GLY A 112 2.33 -10.04 24.82
N GLN A 113 2.65 -10.35 23.56
CA GLN A 113 3.87 -11.08 23.18
C GLN A 113 5.01 -10.12 22.79
N TRP A 114 4.81 -8.83 22.95
CA TRP A 114 5.82 -7.82 22.68
C TRP A 114 6.88 -7.84 23.79
N GLU A 115 7.95 -8.58 23.60
CA GLU A 115 9.10 -8.54 24.50
C GLU A 115 10.01 -7.37 24.11
N ALA A 116 10.18 -6.42 25.02
CA ALA A 116 11.11 -5.32 24.85
C ALA A 116 12.54 -5.85 24.58
N GLY A 117 13.14 -5.41 23.48
CA GLY A 117 14.50 -5.80 23.10
C GLY A 117 14.60 -7.01 22.15
N ALA A 118 13.53 -7.78 21.93
CA ALA A 118 13.55 -8.97 21.09
C ALA A 118 13.51 -8.68 19.58
N GLN A 119 13.15 -7.48 19.18
CA GLN A 119 12.90 -7.13 17.76
C GLN A 119 13.75 -5.96 17.31
N ARG A 120 14.45 -6.13 16.18
CA ARG A 120 15.22 -5.06 15.56
C ARG A 120 14.62 -4.73 14.21
N THR A 121 14.35 -3.45 13.98
CA THR A 121 14.01 -2.94 12.66
C THR A 121 15.30 -2.68 11.90
N ASP A 122 15.45 -3.34 10.75
CA ASP A 122 16.61 -3.20 9.88
C ASP A 122 16.39 -2.21 8.73
N ALA A 123 15.15 -1.89 8.42
CA ALA A 123 14.74 -0.88 7.47
C ALA A 123 13.65 0.00 8.07
N ILE A 124 13.80 1.31 7.93
CA ILE A 124 12.82 2.32 8.34
C ILE A 124 12.60 3.23 7.16
N MET A 125 11.39 3.30 6.65
CA MET A 125 11.04 4.10 5.48
C MET A 125 9.77 4.89 5.73
N LEU A 126 9.81 6.18 5.45
CA LEU A 126 8.64 7.04 5.35
C LEU A 126 8.23 7.10 3.88
N VAL A 127 7.05 6.61 3.56
CA VAL A 127 6.48 6.64 2.21
C VAL A 127 5.41 7.71 2.17
N HIS A 128 5.65 8.74 1.38
CA HIS A 128 4.70 9.83 1.14
C HIS A 128 4.05 9.65 -0.22
N LEU A 129 2.73 9.66 -0.23
CA LEU A 129 1.89 9.60 -1.42
C LEU A 129 1.16 10.94 -1.55
N PRO A 130 1.52 11.77 -2.54
CA PRO A 130 0.90 13.08 -2.73
C PRO A 130 -0.61 13.01 -2.96
N ALA A 131 -1.29 14.10 -2.69
CA ALA A 131 -2.73 14.23 -2.87
C ALA A 131 -3.19 14.05 -4.33
N ASP A 132 -2.35 14.43 -5.28
CA ASP A 132 -2.59 14.27 -6.72
C ASP A 132 -2.25 12.87 -7.26
N ARG A 133 -1.65 12.01 -6.42
CA ARG A 133 -1.21 10.66 -6.81
C ARG A 133 -0.26 10.63 -8.01
N SER A 134 0.48 11.71 -8.24
CA SER A 134 1.48 11.81 -9.31
C SER A 134 2.63 10.80 -9.18
N GLY A 135 2.85 10.28 -7.96
CA GLY A 135 3.89 9.30 -7.68
C GLY A 135 4.00 8.92 -6.21
N ALA A 136 5.19 8.54 -5.79
CA ALA A 136 5.51 8.20 -4.40
C ALA A 136 6.93 8.66 -4.05
N TYR A 137 7.13 9.08 -2.81
CA TYR A 137 8.43 9.43 -2.24
C TYR A 137 8.77 8.49 -1.10
N VAL A 138 9.80 7.69 -1.28
CA VAL A 138 10.26 6.72 -0.28
C VAL A 138 11.53 7.27 0.37
N VAL A 139 11.42 7.72 1.61
CA VAL A 139 12.51 8.30 2.38
C VAL A 139 13.00 7.28 3.40
N SER A 140 14.19 6.75 3.20
CA SER A 140 14.84 5.84 4.15
C SER A 140 15.49 6.61 5.29
N ILE A 141 15.22 6.19 6.52
CA ILE A 141 15.88 6.67 7.74
C ILE A 141 16.85 5.58 8.20
N PRO A 142 18.17 5.84 8.24
CA PRO A 142 19.13 4.84 8.73
C PRO A 142 18.76 4.37 10.13
N ARG A 143 18.72 3.07 10.35
CA ARG A 143 18.29 2.47 11.63
C ARG A 143 19.14 2.89 12.82
N ASP A 144 20.40 3.22 12.58
CA ASP A 144 21.38 3.64 13.59
C ASP A 144 21.40 5.18 13.80
N SER A 145 20.40 5.92 13.25
CA SER A 145 20.24 7.36 13.47
C SER A 145 20.09 7.67 14.96
N TRP A 146 20.95 8.59 15.46
CA TRP A 146 20.97 8.99 16.86
C TRP A 146 19.95 10.11 17.09
N VAL A 147 18.81 9.76 17.71
CA VAL A 147 17.66 10.66 17.85
C VAL A 147 17.10 10.63 19.28
N ASP A 148 16.29 11.63 19.62
CA ASP A 148 15.53 11.61 20.87
C ASP A 148 14.34 10.66 20.74
N ILE A 149 14.26 9.68 21.66
CA ILE A 149 13.13 8.76 21.79
C ILE A 149 12.29 9.22 22.99
N PRO A 150 11.02 9.57 22.77
CA PRO A 150 10.14 10.07 23.83
C PRO A 150 10.12 9.19 25.09
N GLY A 151 10.47 9.79 26.24
CA GLY A 151 10.54 9.08 27.53
C GLY A 151 11.81 8.25 27.76
N HIS A 152 12.73 8.16 26.80
CA HIS A 152 13.94 7.32 26.88
C HIS A 152 15.26 8.08 26.60
N GLY A 153 15.17 9.38 26.20
CA GLY A 153 16.34 10.14 25.81
C GLY A 153 16.93 9.74 24.44
N LYS A 154 18.19 10.08 24.19
CA LYS A 154 18.84 9.81 22.92
C LYS A 154 19.29 8.36 22.76
N ALA A 155 18.88 7.73 21.65
CA ALA A 155 19.30 6.41 21.26
C ALA A 155 19.24 6.23 19.74
N LYS A 156 19.63 5.05 19.25
CA LYS A 156 19.40 4.67 17.85
C LYS A 156 17.90 4.56 17.60
N ILE A 157 17.41 5.10 16.49
CA ILE A 157 15.99 5.17 16.18
C ILE A 157 15.30 3.78 16.16
N ASN A 158 16.04 2.72 15.79
CA ASN A 158 15.51 1.35 15.81
C ASN A 158 15.18 0.85 17.22
N ALA A 159 15.75 1.44 18.28
CA ALA A 159 15.42 1.10 19.66
C ALA A 159 13.99 1.50 20.04
N ALA A 160 13.42 2.52 19.41
CA ALA A 160 12.05 2.95 19.69
C ALA A 160 11.04 1.81 19.48
N PHE A 161 11.21 1.07 18.39
CA PHE A 161 10.35 -0.08 18.11
C PHE A 161 10.58 -1.23 19.11
N SER A 162 11.83 -1.50 19.48
CA SER A 162 12.18 -2.53 20.45
C SER A 162 11.68 -2.23 21.88
N TRP A 163 11.66 -0.94 22.26
CA TRP A 163 11.33 -0.54 23.65
C TRP A 163 9.84 -0.32 23.90
N GLY A 164 9.14 0.25 22.92
CA GLY A 164 7.74 0.64 23.09
C GLY A 164 6.85 0.31 21.89
N GLY A 165 7.31 -0.61 21.04
CA GLY A 165 6.51 -1.12 19.93
C GLY A 165 6.09 -0.08 18.90
N PRO A 166 5.00 -0.39 18.19
CA PRO A 166 4.44 0.48 17.16
C PRO A 166 4.20 1.92 17.59
N ALA A 167 3.64 2.14 18.77
CA ALA A 167 3.27 3.47 19.24
C ALA A 167 4.49 4.36 19.49
N LEU A 168 5.51 3.85 20.19
CA LEU A 168 6.72 4.62 20.46
C LEU A 168 7.49 4.89 19.17
N ALA A 169 7.53 3.93 18.24
CA ALA A 169 8.17 4.09 16.96
C ALA A 169 7.52 5.17 16.11
N VAL A 170 6.17 5.18 15.99
CA VAL A 170 5.42 6.24 15.29
C VAL A 170 5.67 7.59 15.95
N ARG A 171 5.54 7.67 17.29
CA ARG A 171 5.77 8.91 18.06
C ARG A 171 7.18 9.46 17.84
N THR A 172 8.20 8.58 17.83
CA THR A 172 9.59 8.97 17.59
C THR A 172 9.77 9.56 16.19
N VAL A 173 9.21 8.91 15.15
CA VAL A 173 9.31 9.40 13.78
C VAL A 173 8.51 10.69 13.60
N GLU A 174 7.31 10.80 14.15
CA GLU A 174 6.51 12.03 14.12
C GLU A 174 7.23 13.20 14.82
N GLN A 175 7.86 12.95 15.97
CA GLN A 175 8.66 13.96 16.67
C GLN A 175 9.90 14.37 15.87
N LEU A 176 10.61 13.44 15.27
CA LEU A 176 11.80 13.69 14.46
C LEU A 176 11.49 14.52 13.21
N THR A 177 10.38 14.20 12.54
CA THR A 177 10.08 14.71 11.19
C THR A 177 9.04 15.84 11.18
N GLY A 178 8.22 15.91 12.21
CA GLY A 178 7.00 16.73 12.21
C GLY A 178 5.96 16.28 11.18
N VAL A 179 6.15 15.12 10.55
CA VAL A 179 5.22 14.53 9.56
C VAL A 179 4.24 13.62 10.29
N ARG A 180 2.95 13.84 10.10
CA ARG A 180 1.91 12.97 10.65
C ARG A 180 1.90 11.64 9.90
N ILE A 181 1.97 10.54 10.63
CA ILE A 181 1.91 9.18 10.09
C ILE A 181 0.46 8.71 10.07
N ASP A 182 -0.02 8.27 8.92
CA ASP A 182 -1.39 7.77 8.76
C ASP A 182 -1.49 6.29 9.08
N HIS A 183 -0.52 5.49 8.60
CA HIS A 183 -0.49 4.06 8.83
C HIS A 183 0.92 3.55 9.08
N LEU A 184 1.02 2.48 9.87
CA LEU A 184 2.26 1.73 10.08
C LEU A 184 2.15 0.35 9.44
N VAL A 185 3.16 0.00 8.65
CA VAL A 185 3.30 -1.32 8.03
C VAL A 185 4.60 -1.94 8.51
N VAL A 186 4.54 -3.16 8.97
CA VAL A 186 5.71 -3.94 9.36
C VAL A 186 5.77 -5.18 8.48
N THR A 187 6.90 -5.44 7.86
CA THR A 187 7.12 -6.63 7.03
C THR A 187 8.32 -7.43 7.54
N ASP A 188 8.25 -8.74 7.42
CA ASP A 188 9.36 -9.63 7.72
C ASP A 188 10.10 -10.07 6.44
N PHE A 189 11.23 -10.74 6.64
CA PHE A 189 12.03 -11.25 5.52
C PHE A 189 11.35 -12.40 4.76
N THR A 190 10.43 -13.12 5.39
CA THR A 190 9.67 -14.19 4.73
C THR A 190 8.70 -13.59 3.73
N GLY A 191 8.02 -12.49 4.13
CA GLY A 191 7.14 -11.73 3.25
C GLY A 191 7.85 -11.11 2.08
N PHE A 192 9.02 -10.54 2.33
CA PHE A 192 9.91 -10.02 1.29
C PHE A 192 10.20 -11.08 0.21
N ALA A 193 10.65 -12.27 0.61
CA ALA A 193 10.96 -13.35 -0.30
C ALA A 193 9.72 -13.81 -1.09
N LYS A 194 8.59 -14.02 -0.39
CA LYS A 194 7.32 -14.45 -1.01
C LYS A 194 6.83 -13.48 -2.09
N ILE A 195 6.83 -12.17 -1.82
CA ILE A 195 6.42 -11.16 -2.81
C ILE A 195 7.31 -11.23 -4.04
N THR A 196 8.63 -11.39 -3.86
CA THR A 196 9.58 -11.52 -4.97
C THR A 196 9.29 -12.76 -5.82
N ASP A 197 9.04 -13.91 -5.20
CA ASP A 197 8.78 -15.18 -5.89
C ASP A 197 7.45 -15.16 -6.65
N LEU A 198 6.40 -14.59 -6.06
CA LEU A 198 5.09 -14.47 -6.70
C LEU A 198 5.10 -13.57 -7.94
N LEU A 199 5.99 -12.58 -7.98
CA LEU A 199 6.22 -11.79 -9.18
C LEU A 199 7.06 -12.52 -10.24
N GLY A 200 7.50 -13.76 -9.96
CA GLY A 200 8.41 -14.50 -10.84
C GLY A 200 9.83 -13.97 -10.83
N GLY A 201 10.25 -13.41 -9.70
CA GLY A 201 11.55 -12.77 -9.51
C GLY A 201 11.62 -11.32 -9.98
N VAL A 202 12.64 -10.61 -9.50
CA VAL A 202 12.88 -9.19 -9.83
C VAL A 202 14.22 -8.99 -10.54
N ARG A 203 14.24 -8.10 -11.54
CA ARG A 203 15.47 -7.79 -12.28
C ARG A 203 16.29 -6.71 -11.54
N ILE A 204 17.51 -7.07 -11.15
CA ILE A 204 18.46 -6.19 -10.47
C ILE A 204 19.80 -6.23 -11.20
N THR A 205 20.37 -5.06 -11.47
CA THR A 205 21.71 -4.93 -12.02
C THR A 205 22.72 -4.75 -10.88
N VAL A 206 23.69 -5.65 -10.80
CA VAL A 206 24.81 -5.63 -9.85
C VAL A 206 26.04 -5.15 -10.60
N PRO A 207 26.56 -3.93 -10.34
CA PRO A 207 27.67 -3.37 -11.12
C PRO A 207 29.03 -4.05 -10.84
N LYS A 208 29.18 -4.64 -9.66
CA LYS A 208 30.40 -5.35 -9.23
C LYS A 208 30.00 -6.58 -8.40
N ALA A 209 30.71 -7.67 -8.59
CA ALA A 209 30.50 -8.89 -7.80
C ALA A 209 30.50 -8.58 -6.29
N THR A 210 29.54 -9.17 -5.58
CA THR A 210 29.28 -8.88 -4.16
C THR A 210 28.97 -10.15 -3.39
N GLY A 211 29.14 -10.15 -2.08
CA GLY A 211 28.72 -11.24 -1.21
C GLY A 211 27.19 -11.40 -1.14
N MET A 212 26.76 -12.50 -0.56
CA MET A 212 25.35 -12.82 -0.30
C MET A 212 25.12 -12.92 1.22
N GLY A 213 25.22 -11.78 1.92
CA GLY A 213 25.05 -11.74 3.37
C GLY A 213 26.08 -12.61 4.11
N ASN A 214 25.61 -13.44 5.03
CA ASN A 214 26.48 -14.32 5.83
C ASN A 214 26.89 -15.62 5.11
N SER A 215 26.55 -15.78 3.84
CA SER A 215 26.94 -16.95 3.06
C SER A 215 28.27 -16.72 2.32
N HIS A 216 28.98 -17.80 1.99
CA HIS A 216 30.16 -17.74 1.13
C HIS A 216 29.81 -17.53 -0.35
N ALA A 217 28.53 -17.55 -0.70
CA ALA A 217 28.06 -17.34 -2.05
C ALA A 217 28.23 -15.89 -2.49
N ARG A 218 28.38 -15.67 -3.79
CA ARG A 218 28.54 -14.35 -4.40
C ARG A 218 27.60 -14.16 -5.56
N ILE A 219 27.12 -12.94 -5.73
CA ILE A 219 26.41 -12.50 -6.92
C ILE A 219 27.46 -11.89 -7.86
N THR A 220 27.54 -12.38 -9.09
CA THR A 220 28.44 -11.82 -10.11
C THR A 220 27.99 -10.46 -10.59
N ALA A 221 28.89 -9.70 -11.21
CA ALA A 221 28.48 -8.49 -11.92
C ALA A 221 27.55 -8.85 -13.09
N GLY A 222 26.57 -7.99 -13.36
CA GLY A 222 25.59 -8.18 -14.42
C GLY A 222 24.15 -7.95 -13.99
N THR A 223 23.22 -8.19 -14.89
CA THR A 223 21.78 -8.08 -14.60
C THR A 223 21.24 -9.48 -14.34
N HIS A 224 20.64 -9.66 -13.18
CA HIS A 224 20.09 -10.93 -12.70
C HIS A 224 18.59 -10.82 -12.49
N THR A 225 17.85 -11.90 -12.80
CA THR A 225 16.51 -12.09 -12.26
C THR A 225 16.68 -12.86 -10.95
N MET A 226 16.47 -12.16 -9.85
CA MET A 226 16.64 -12.71 -8.50
C MET A 226 15.31 -13.24 -7.99
N ASP A 227 15.31 -14.48 -7.51
CA ASP A 227 14.23 -15.04 -6.69
C ASP A 227 14.23 -14.42 -5.29
N GLY A 228 13.26 -14.82 -4.45
CA GLY A 228 13.11 -14.26 -3.11
C GLY A 228 14.33 -14.48 -2.22
N ALA A 229 14.94 -15.66 -2.28
CA ALA A 229 16.12 -15.99 -1.47
C ALA A 229 17.35 -15.17 -1.89
N THR A 230 17.61 -15.09 -3.20
CA THR A 230 18.71 -14.31 -3.75
C THR A 230 18.53 -12.80 -3.51
N ALA A 231 17.32 -12.29 -3.71
CA ALA A 231 16.99 -10.89 -3.44
C ALA A 231 17.14 -10.55 -1.96
N LEU A 232 16.73 -11.45 -1.07
CA LEU A 232 16.90 -11.28 0.38
C LEU A 232 18.38 -11.22 0.76
N ALA A 233 19.20 -12.12 0.22
CA ALA A 233 20.64 -12.10 0.44
C ALA A 233 21.29 -10.78 -0.08
N TYR A 234 20.85 -10.31 -1.25
CA TYR A 234 21.30 -9.04 -1.83
C TYR A 234 20.99 -7.82 -0.94
N VAL A 235 19.80 -7.72 -0.39
CA VAL A 235 19.39 -6.56 0.45
C VAL A 235 19.93 -6.63 1.88
N ARG A 236 20.40 -7.80 2.32
CA ARG A 236 21.03 -8.00 3.65
C ARG A 236 22.54 -7.80 3.64
N GLU A 237 23.15 -7.85 2.47
CA GLU A 237 24.61 -7.70 2.36
C GLU A 237 25.06 -6.31 2.78
N ARG A 238 26.08 -6.24 3.63
CA ARG A 238 26.70 -5.00 4.10
C ARG A 238 28.21 -5.10 4.26
N TYR A 239 28.73 -6.32 4.45
CA TYR A 239 30.14 -6.53 4.83
C TYR A 239 31.11 -6.33 3.66
N THR A 240 30.69 -6.67 2.45
CA THR A 240 31.50 -6.48 1.23
C THR A 240 31.23 -5.14 0.53
N LEU A 241 30.39 -4.29 1.11
CA LEU A 241 30.00 -3.00 0.54
C LEU A 241 30.86 -1.88 1.09
N PRO A 242 31.46 -1.02 0.23
CA PRO A 242 32.29 0.10 0.68
C PRO A 242 31.58 1.08 1.61
N GLY A 243 30.31 1.34 1.36
CA GLY A 243 29.46 2.22 2.19
C GLY A 243 28.74 1.51 3.32
N GLY A 244 28.97 0.19 3.53
CA GLY A 244 28.39 -0.58 4.63
C GLY A 244 26.86 -0.49 4.68
N ASP A 245 26.34 0.04 5.78
CA ASP A 245 24.89 0.16 6.03
C ASP A 245 24.19 1.13 5.06
N PHE A 246 24.85 2.19 4.62
CA PHE A 246 24.28 3.13 3.64
C PHE A 246 24.08 2.48 2.26
N ASP A 247 24.99 1.63 1.83
CA ASP A 247 24.81 0.89 0.58
C ASP A 247 23.75 -0.19 0.73
N ARG A 248 23.59 -0.80 1.92
CA ARG A 248 22.48 -1.71 2.22
C ARG A 248 21.12 -0.99 2.08
N VAL A 249 20.98 0.21 2.62
CA VAL A 249 19.77 1.04 2.46
C VAL A 249 19.46 1.27 0.97
N LYS A 250 20.45 1.62 0.15
CA LYS A 250 20.25 1.78 -1.30
C LYS A 250 19.83 0.49 -1.98
N ARG A 251 20.34 -0.67 -1.55
CA ARG A 251 19.93 -1.98 -2.07
C ARG A 251 18.47 -2.32 -1.71
N GLN A 252 18.04 -1.99 -0.50
CA GLN A 252 16.65 -2.13 -0.10
C GLN A 252 15.73 -1.27 -0.98
N GLN A 253 16.09 -0.01 -1.20
CA GLN A 253 15.39 0.89 -2.13
C GLN A 253 15.39 0.34 -3.57
N ASN A 254 16.51 -0.19 -4.04
CA ASN A 254 16.64 -0.76 -5.38
C ASN A 254 15.73 -1.99 -5.58
N TRP A 255 15.61 -2.83 -4.56
CA TRP A 255 14.69 -3.96 -4.59
C TRP A 255 13.24 -3.48 -4.66
N ILE A 256 12.81 -2.53 -3.83
CA ILE A 256 11.45 -1.97 -3.89
C ILE A 256 11.19 -1.41 -5.30
N ARG A 257 12.14 -0.66 -5.86
CA ARG A 257 12.06 -0.17 -7.25
C ARG A 257 11.89 -1.29 -8.26
N ALA A 258 12.60 -2.40 -8.11
CA ALA A 258 12.50 -3.54 -9.00
C ALA A 258 11.14 -4.26 -8.86
N VAL A 259 10.62 -4.39 -7.65
CA VAL A 259 9.27 -4.91 -7.36
C VAL A 259 8.20 -4.03 -8.02
N LEU A 260 8.26 -2.71 -7.82
CA LEU A 260 7.30 -1.77 -8.41
C LEU A 260 7.33 -1.79 -9.93
N ARG A 261 8.52 -1.84 -10.54
CA ARG A 261 8.67 -1.97 -12.00
C ARG A 261 8.08 -3.28 -12.52
N LYS A 262 8.32 -4.38 -11.80
CA LYS A 262 7.78 -5.68 -12.18
C LYS A 262 6.26 -5.69 -12.07
N ALA A 263 5.72 -5.17 -10.97
CA ALA A 263 4.29 -5.06 -10.73
C ALA A 263 3.59 -4.20 -11.81
N SER A 264 4.16 -3.03 -12.15
CA SER A 264 3.63 -2.17 -13.22
C SER A 264 3.67 -2.85 -14.59
N GLY A 265 4.73 -3.60 -14.88
CA GLY A 265 4.93 -4.26 -16.18
C GLY A 265 4.04 -5.49 -16.42
N VAL A 266 3.39 -6.02 -15.39
CA VAL A 266 2.49 -7.20 -15.54
C VAL A 266 1.00 -6.81 -15.61
N GLY A 267 0.67 -5.51 -15.73
CA GLY A 267 -0.71 -5.06 -15.90
C GLY A 267 -1.63 -5.46 -14.74
N LEU A 268 -1.20 -5.24 -13.49
CA LEU A 268 -1.95 -5.65 -12.30
C LEU A 268 -3.38 -5.09 -12.25
N ALA A 269 -3.61 -3.88 -12.75
CA ALA A 269 -4.94 -3.28 -12.77
C ALA A 269 -5.88 -3.96 -13.77
N GLU A 270 -5.32 -4.60 -14.79
CA GLU A 270 -6.04 -5.23 -15.90
C GLU A 270 -6.23 -6.74 -15.69
N ASP A 271 -5.48 -7.35 -14.75
CA ASP A 271 -5.54 -8.78 -14.43
C ASP A 271 -6.00 -8.98 -12.97
N PRO A 272 -7.31 -9.20 -12.72
CA PRO A 272 -7.85 -9.40 -11.37
C PRO A 272 -7.25 -10.59 -10.62
N GLN A 273 -6.83 -11.65 -11.34
CA GLN A 273 -6.25 -12.83 -10.70
C GLN A 273 -4.85 -12.53 -10.17
N ARG A 274 -4.05 -11.80 -10.95
CA ARG A 274 -2.71 -11.37 -10.52
C ARG A 274 -2.78 -10.33 -9.42
N LEU A 275 -3.69 -9.37 -9.53
CA LEU A 275 -3.94 -8.40 -8.45
C LEU A 275 -4.29 -9.13 -7.15
N TYR A 276 -5.20 -10.12 -7.22
CA TYR A 276 -5.53 -10.93 -6.06
C TYR A 276 -4.32 -11.67 -5.49
N ALA A 277 -3.52 -12.33 -6.33
CA ALA A 277 -2.33 -13.07 -5.90
C ALA A 277 -1.30 -12.16 -5.21
N VAL A 278 -1.09 -10.95 -5.73
CA VAL A 278 -0.21 -9.95 -5.10
C VAL A 278 -0.77 -9.47 -3.77
N LEU A 279 -2.07 -9.15 -3.71
CA LEU A 279 -2.72 -8.73 -2.46
C LEU A 279 -2.71 -9.86 -1.42
N ASP A 280 -2.90 -11.10 -1.83
CA ASP A 280 -2.82 -12.28 -0.96
C ASP A 280 -1.42 -12.46 -0.37
N ALA A 281 -0.40 -12.29 -1.19
CA ALA A 281 1.00 -12.34 -0.74
C ALA A 281 1.34 -11.22 0.23
N VAL A 282 0.93 -10.01 -0.09
CA VAL A 282 1.11 -8.84 0.80
C VAL A 282 0.39 -9.10 2.11
N ALA A 283 -0.89 -9.49 2.06
CA ALA A 283 -1.70 -9.76 3.24
C ALA A 283 -1.06 -10.78 4.20
N GLY A 284 -0.50 -11.86 3.65
CA GLY A 284 0.19 -12.90 4.45
C GLY A 284 1.63 -12.57 4.84
N SER A 285 2.10 -11.35 4.56
CA SER A 285 3.51 -10.95 4.72
C SER A 285 3.70 -9.66 5.49
N VAL A 286 2.61 -8.99 5.84
CA VAL A 286 2.65 -7.72 6.56
C VAL A 286 1.81 -7.78 7.82
N ALA A 287 2.24 -7.01 8.81
CA ALA A 287 1.43 -6.60 9.94
C ALA A 287 1.15 -5.10 9.82
N THR A 288 -0.06 -4.67 10.15
CA THR A 288 -0.41 -3.25 10.06
C THR A 288 -1.45 -2.84 11.09
N ASP A 289 -1.64 -1.54 11.26
CA ASP A 289 -2.70 -1.03 12.11
C ASP A 289 -4.10 -1.41 11.57
N ARG A 290 -5.08 -1.45 12.48
CA ARG A 290 -6.47 -1.82 12.14
C ARG A 290 -7.15 -0.86 11.17
N GLY A 291 -6.67 0.38 11.07
CA GLY A 291 -7.20 1.39 10.16
C GLY A 291 -6.80 1.18 8.69
N PHE A 292 -5.74 0.40 8.42
CA PHE A 292 -5.24 0.15 7.07
C PHE A 292 -5.78 -1.15 6.50
N SER A 293 -7.06 -1.17 6.10
CA SER A 293 -7.75 -2.34 5.55
C SER A 293 -7.20 -2.77 4.19
N ILE A 294 -7.52 -4.00 3.76
CA ILE A 294 -7.12 -4.49 2.42
C ILE A 294 -7.77 -3.64 1.30
N GLU A 295 -8.96 -3.09 1.54
CA GLU A 295 -9.59 -2.16 0.62
C GLU A 295 -8.78 -0.87 0.50
N ALA A 296 -8.35 -0.30 1.63
CA ALA A 296 -7.51 0.90 1.63
C ALA A 296 -6.18 0.67 0.90
N MET A 297 -5.55 -0.50 1.11
CA MET A 297 -4.33 -0.90 0.41
C MET A 297 -4.56 -1.02 -1.11
N ARG A 298 -5.65 -1.70 -1.52
CA ARG A 298 -6.03 -1.84 -2.93
C ARG A 298 -6.30 -0.47 -3.56
N ASP A 299 -7.09 0.38 -2.90
CA ASP A 299 -7.48 1.68 -3.43
C ASP A 299 -6.26 2.59 -3.56
N LEU A 300 -5.33 2.51 -2.60
CA LEU A 300 -4.06 3.22 -2.66
C LEU A 300 -3.20 2.72 -3.82
N LEU A 301 -3.07 1.40 -4.01
CA LEU A 301 -2.34 0.80 -5.14
C LEU A 301 -2.96 1.21 -6.48
N LEU A 302 -4.28 1.16 -6.60
CA LEU A 302 -4.99 1.55 -7.82
C LEU A 302 -4.91 3.05 -8.09
N SER A 303 -4.88 3.89 -7.05
CA SER A 303 -4.73 5.33 -7.22
C SER A 303 -3.40 5.76 -7.85
N LEU A 304 -2.37 4.91 -7.73
CA LEU A 304 -1.06 5.11 -8.34
C LEU A 304 -0.94 4.56 -9.78
N HIS A 305 -2.01 3.94 -10.31
CA HIS A 305 -1.97 3.31 -11.64
C HIS A 305 -1.60 4.29 -12.77
N GLY A 306 -1.99 5.56 -12.65
CA GLY A 306 -1.63 6.62 -13.60
C GLY A 306 -0.20 7.12 -13.49
N ALA A 307 0.48 6.84 -12.38
CA ALA A 307 1.86 7.20 -12.16
C ALA A 307 2.78 6.25 -12.93
N GLY A 308 3.58 6.76 -13.84
CA GLY A 308 4.51 5.95 -14.64
C GLY A 308 5.55 5.21 -13.79
N PRO A 309 6.27 4.22 -14.37
CA PRO A 309 7.27 3.42 -13.63
C PRO A 309 8.41 4.23 -13.01
N GLY A 310 8.61 5.50 -13.44
CA GLY A 310 9.59 6.43 -12.91
C GLY A 310 9.09 7.38 -11.85
N ALA A 311 7.80 7.36 -11.52
CA ALA A 311 7.16 8.30 -10.61
C ALA A 311 7.45 8.02 -9.12
N THR A 312 8.20 6.95 -8.80
CA THR A 312 8.63 6.70 -7.43
C THR A 312 10.05 7.18 -7.23
N HIS A 313 10.21 8.14 -6.32
CA HIS A 313 11.49 8.73 -5.94
C HIS A 313 11.98 8.12 -4.62
N PHE A 314 13.21 7.62 -4.62
CA PHE A 314 13.85 7.03 -3.46
C PHE A 314 14.92 7.96 -2.93
N LEU A 315 14.82 8.30 -1.66
CA LEU A 315 15.71 9.21 -0.94
C LEU A 315 16.22 8.55 0.33
N THR A 316 17.33 9.04 0.83
CA THR A 316 17.78 8.76 2.20
C THR A 316 17.80 10.09 2.94
N VAL A 317 17.36 10.13 4.19
CA VAL A 317 17.43 11.36 4.99
C VAL A 317 18.87 11.91 5.00
N PRO A 318 19.06 13.24 4.90
CA PRO A 318 20.39 13.85 4.98
C PRO A 318 21.13 13.45 6.24
N VAL A 319 22.43 13.12 6.07
CA VAL A 319 23.32 12.73 7.17
C VAL A 319 24.61 13.55 7.12
N THR A 320 25.15 13.92 8.28
CA THR A 320 26.48 14.55 8.39
C THR A 320 27.60 13.50 8.43
N GLY A 321 27.26 12.25 8.79
CA GLY A 321 28.23 11.16 8.86
C GLY A 321 27.88 10.13 9.94
N THR A 322 28.92 9.40 10.34
CA THR A 322 28.85 8.42 11.43
C THR A 322 29.68 8.88 12.61
N GLY A 323 29.39 8.38 13.79
CA GLY A 323 30.09 8.68 15.02
C GLY A 323 29.95 7.57 16.05
N TRP A 324 30.26 7.89 17.29
CA TRP A 324 30.06 7.01 18.43
C TRP A 324 29.07 7.65 19.40
N SER A 325 28.28 6.79 20.09
CA SER A 325 27.46 7.25 21.21
C SER A 325 28.32 7.92 22.29
N PRO A 326 27.76 8.78 23.15
CA PRO A 326 28.52 9.45 24.21
C PRO A 326 29.30 8.53 25.13
N ASP A 327 28.82 7.32 25.33
CA ASP A 327 29.46 6.26 26.09
C ASP A 327 30.47 5.43 25.29
N HIS A 328 30.68 5.76 24.02
CA HIS A 328 31.56 5.05 23.08
C HIS A 328 31.22 3.55 22.88
N GLN A 329 30.01 3.10 23.22
CA GLN A 329 29.60 1.69 23.10
C GLN A 329 28.98 1.35 21.75
N GLN A 330 28.47 2.35 21.03
CA GLN A 330 27.71 2.12 19.82
C GLN A 330 28.15 3.05 18.68
N SER A 331 28.37 2.48 17.49
CA SER A 331 28.46 3.26 16.26
C SER A 331 27.10 3.83 15.91
N ILE A 332 26.99 5.11 15.62
CA ILE A 332 25.75 5.84 15.35
C ILE A 332 25.83 6.60 14.03
N VAL A 333 24.65 6.94 13.49
CA VAL A 333 24.48 7.84 12.34
C VAL A 333 24.02 9.20 12.84
N LEU A 334 24.68 10.25 12.39
CA LEU A 334 24.35 11.63 12.71
C LEU A 334 23.54 12.23 11.56
N LEU A 335 22.30 12.62 11.83
CA LEU A 335 21.43 13.26 10.85
C LEU A 335 21.86 14.72 10.65
N ASP A 336 21.78 15.18 9.40
CA ASP A 336 21.88 16.60 9.08
C ASP A 336 20.50 17.24 9.29
N THR A 337 20.22 17.63 10.53
CA THR A 337 18.92 18.18 10.90
C THR A 337 18.54 19.44 10.11
N PRO A 338 19.45 20.43 9.86
CA PRO A 338 19.14 21.58 9.01
C PRO A 338 18.76 21.18 7.57
N ALA A 339 19.52 20.30 6.93
CA ALA A 339 19.22 19.83 5.58
C ALA A 339 17.95 19.00 5.52
N ALA A 340 17.70 18.18 6.54
CA ALA A 340 16.48 17.37 6.65
C ALA A 340 15.20 18.22 6.88
N ALA A 341 15.32 19.38 7.52
CA ALA A 341 14.15 20.24 7.81
C ALA A 341 13.39 20.66 6.55
N GLY A 342 14.12 20.94 5.46
CA GLY A 342 13.52 21.25 4.15
C GLY A 342 12.72 20.08 3.57
N LEU A 343 13.29 18.87 3.64
CA LEU A 343 12.62 17.62 3.21
C LEU A 343 11.34 17.38 4.00
N TRP A 344 11.41 17.48 5.34
CA TRP A 344 10.23 17.26 6.18
C TRP A 344 9.14 18.29 5.96
N THR A 345 9.53 19.56 5.73
CA THR A 345 8.58 20.61 5.37
C THR A 345 7.90 20.31 4.03
N ALA A 346 8.66 19.89 3.03
CA ALA A 346 8.12 19.54 1.71
C ALA A 346 7.12 18.37 1.79
N ILE A 347 7.41 17.35 2.60
CA ILE A 347 6.48 16.23 2.84
C ILE A 347 5.21 16.71 3.56
N ARG A 348 5.35 17.49 4.62
CA ARG A 348 4.19 18.02 5.37
C ARG A 348 3.27 18.86 4.51
N THR A 349 3.84 19.67 3.61
CA THR A 349 3.08 20.59 2.75
C THR A 349 2.73 20.02 1.39
N ASP A 350 3.05 18.75 1.14
CA ASP A 350 2.75 18.05 -0.12
C ASP A 350 3.41 18.72 -1.36
N HIS A 351 4.67 19.18 -1.22
CA HIS A 351 5.44 19.88 -2.26
C HIS A 351 6.83 19.27 -2.46
N VAL A 352 6.94 17.94 -2.41
CA VAL A 352 8.24 17.24 -2.47
C VAL A 352 8.92 17.42 -3.83
N ASP A 353 8.16 17.42 -4.93
CA ASP A 353 8.69 17.64 -6.27
C ASP A 353 9.40 18.98 -6.42
N ALA A 354 8.73 20.05 -5.98
CA ALA A 354 9.28 21.40 -6.04
C ALA A 354 10.55 21.50 -5.19
N TRP A 355 10.55 20.89 -4.02
CA TRP A 355 11.72 20.86 -3.14
C TRP A 355 12.88 20.07 -3.77
N LEU A 356 12.63 18.88 -4.34
CA LEU A 356 13.66 18.07 -5.02
C LEU A 356 14.30 18.84 -6.17
N ALA A 357 13.51 19.51 -6.98
CA ALA A 357 13.99 20.31 -8.10
C ALA A 357 14.87 21.49 -7.62
N ALA A 358 14.43 22.19 -6.58
CA ALA A 358 15.16 23.34 -6.02
C ALA A 358 16.43 22.93 -5.28
N ALA A 359 16.34 21.91 -4.43
CA ALA A 359 17.47 21.44 -3.62
C ALA A 359 18.48 20.61 -4.41
N LYS A 360 18.12 20.15 -5.61
CA LYS A 360 18.92 19.17 -6.40
C LYS A 360 19.34 17.97 -5.56
N TYR A 361 18.45 17.54 -4.67
CA TYR A 361 18.74 16.50 -3.71
C TYR A 361 18.91 15.14 -4.42
N PRO A 362 19.95 14.35 -4.06
CA PRO A 362 20.24 13.10 -4.74
C PRO A 362 19.15 12.06 -4.47
N THR A 363 18.58 11.51 -5.53
CA THR A 363 17.71 10.34 -5.51
C THR A 363 18.50 9.09 -5.83
N LEU A 364 17.89 7.91 -5.60
CA LEU A 364 18.53 6.63 -5.91
C LEU A 364 18.93 6.55 -7.39
N GLY A 365 20.20 6.40 -7.65
CA GLY A 365 20.74 6.27 -9.01
C GLY A 365 20.18 5.04 -9.76
N ALA A 366 20.27 5.08 -11.08
CA ALA A 366 19.79 3.97 -11.94
C ALA A 366 20.48 2.64 -11.62
N VAL A 367 21.77 2.69 -11.28
CA VAL A 367 22.57 1.53 -10.88
C VAL A 367 23.00 1.71 -9.42
N VAL A 368 22.78 0.68 -8.62
CA VAL A 368 23.08 0.65 -7.19
C VAL A 368 24.20 -0.36 -6.93
N ARG A 369 25.21 0.07 -6.18
CA ARG A 369 26.36 -0.76 -5.78
C ARG A 369 25.99 -1.83 -4.77
#